data_383d7612e89a471a51dad9ea5dbc33ef
#
_entry.id   383d7612e89a471a51dad9ea5dbc33ef
#
_cell.length_a   1.000
_cell.length_b   1.000
_cell.length_c   1.000
_cell.angle_alpha   90.00
_cell.angle_beta   90.00
_cell.angle_gamma   90.00
#
_symmetry.space_group_name_H-M   'P 1'
#
loop_
_entity.id
_entity.type
_entity.pdbx_description
1 polymer ?
#
loop_
_entity_poly.entity_id
_entity_poly.type
_entity_poly.pdbx_seq_one_letter_code
_entity_poly.pdbx_strand_id
1 'polypeptide(L)'
;MFKKAGVAEAAKAKLPGSVDLREWCSPVEDQDDLGSCTAHAGIGLVEYYERKAFGKHIDASRLFLYKTTRNLIHQKGDTGAYLRTTMEALILFGVPPEEFWPYDIENYDKEPTAFCYSFAQNYQTLQYVRLDPPLKDTRQTLQRIKTNLAASMPAMFGFSVYDSISQADDNGRIPFPAKGEKVLGGHAIMAV
;
A
#
# COMPACT_ATOMS: atom_id res chain seq x y z
N MET A 1 -3.60 0.89 -22.34
CA MET A 1 -2.58 1.24 -21.35
C MET A 1 -1.79 0.03 -20.87
N PHE A 2 -2.40 -1.06 -20.46
CA PHE A 2 -1.71 -2.30 -20.05
C PHE A 2 -0.77 -2.90 -21.12
N LYS A 3 -1.10 -2.77 -22.41
CA LYS A 3 -0.22 -3.24 -23.51
C LYS A 3 1.14 -2.53 -23.59
N LYS A 4 1.26 -1.30 -23.07
CA LYS A 4 2.53 -0.54 -23.06
C LYS A 4 3.43 -0.89 -21.87
N ALA A 5 2.90 -1.49 -20.82
CA ALA A 5 3.64 -1.82 -19.59
C ALA A 5 4.16 -3.27 -19.54
N GLY A 6 3.99 -4.06 -20.60
CA GLY A 6 4.39 -5.49 -20.59
C GLY A 6 3.45 -6.42 -19.84
N VAL A 7 2.52 -5.88 -19.05
CA VAL A 7 1.59 -6.65 -18.20
C VAL A 7 0.63 -7.53 -19.02
N ALA A 8 0.31 -7.14 -20.25
CA ALA A 8 -0.61 -7.89 -21.12
C ALA A 8 0.01 -9.17 -21.73
N GLU A 9 1.33 -9.24 -21.86
CA GLU A 9 2.02 -10.46 -22.34
C GLU A 9 2.16 -11.51 -21.24
N ALA A 10 2.37 -11.10 -19.98
CA ALA A 10 2.41 -11.98 -18.83
C ALA A 10 1.07 -12.72 -18.59
N ALA A 11 -0.06 -12.15 -19.01
CA ALA A 11 -1.39 -12.76 -18.86
C ALA A 11 -1.58 -14.09 -19.65
N LYS A 12 -0.74 -14.37 -20.64
CA LYS A 12 -0.76 -15.62 -21.42
C LYS A 12 0.25 -16.67 -20.95
N ALA A 13 1.22 -16.27 -20.13
CA ALA A 13 2.20 -17.19 -19.59
C ALA A 13 1.61 -17.98 -18.42
N LYS A 14 2.03 -19.25 -18.28
CA LYS A 14 1.71 -20.05 -17.09
C LYS A 14 2.36 -19.36 -15.88
N LEU A 15 1.55 -18.97 -14.91
CA LEU A 15 2.04 -18.37 -13.69
C LEU A 15 2.92 -19.37 -12.90
N PRO A 16 3.98 -18.93 -12.24
CA PRO A 16 4.75 -19.76 -11.32
C PRO A 16 3.89 -20.24 -10.15
N GLY A 17 4.30 -21.33 -9.51
CA GLY A 17 3.59 -21.88 -8.34
C GLY A 17 3.63 -20.99 -7.11
N SER A 18 4.69 -20.18 -6.98
CA SER A 18 4.87 -19.18 -5.93
C SER A 18 5.74 -18.02 -6.43
N VAL A 19 5.58 -16.87 -5.79
CA VAL A 19 6.42 -15.68 -5.95
C VAL A 19 6.68 -15.15 -4.56
N ASP A 20 7.90 -14.71 -4.30
CA ASP A 20 8.31 -14.05 -3.06
C ASP A 20 9.17 -12.83 -3.42
N LEU A 21 8.68 -11.66 -3.12
CA LEU A 21 9.35 -10.38 -3.42
C LEU A 21 9.95 -9.72 -2.17
N ARG A 22 9.93 -10.41 -1.01
CA ARG A 22 10.36 -9.84 0.28
C ARG A 22 11.81 -9.40 0.32
N GLU A 23 12.68 -9.94 -0.54
CA GLU A 23 14.09 -9.50 -0.63
C GLU A 23 14.25 -8.00 -0.87
N TRP A 24 13.25 -7.38 -1.52
CA TRP A 24 13.25 -5.95 -1.85
C TRP A 24 12.40 -5.11 -0.89
N CYS A 25 11.70 -5.75 0.04
CA CYS A 25 10.87 -5.04 1.00
C CYS A 25 11.73 -4.44 2.12
N SER A 26 11.25 -3.34 2.67
CA SER A 26 11.71 -2.79 3.94
C SER A 26 11.32 -3.71 5.11
N PRO A 27 11.90 -3.51 6.30
CA PRO A 27 11.38 -4.11 7.52
C PRO A 27 9.90 -3.83 7.71
N VAL A 28 9.21 -4.73 8.41
CA VAL A 28 7.80 -4.53 8.76
C VAL A 28 7.70 -3.42 9.80
N GLU A 29 6.80 -2.47 9.52
CA GLU A 29 6.53 -1.34 10.38
C GLU A 29 5.20 -1.50 11.09
N ASP A 30 5.14 -1.09 12.35
CA ASP A 30 3.92 -1.10 13.15
C ASP A 30 3.14 0.21 12.93
N GLN A 31 1.86 0.10 12.58
CA GLN A 31 0.99 1.27 12.45
C GLN A 31 0.37 1.71 13.77
N ASP A 32 0.59 0.92 14.85
CA ASP A 32 -0.02 1.15 16.14
C ASP A 32 -1.57 1.27 16.03
N ASP A 33 -2.21 2.01 16.90
CA ASP A 33 -3.67 2.19 16.93
C ASP A 33 -4.21 3.16 15.86
N LEU A 34 -3.34 3.69 14.98
CA LEU A 34 -3.73 4.67 13.95
C LEU A 34 -4.27 3.99 12.67
N GLY A 35 -5.37 4.48 12.12
CA GLY A 35 -6.00 3.98 10.88
C GLY A 35 -5.19 4.24 9.59
N SER A 36 -3.86 4.17 9.66
CA SER A 36 -2.92 4.53 8.61
C SER A 36 -2.50 3.38 7.68
N CYS A 37 -3.21 2.26 7.68
CA CYS A 37 -2.85 1.05 6.91
C CYS A 37 -2.62 1.31 5.42
N THR A 38 -3.40 2.22 4.80
CA THR A 38 -3.21 2.57 3.38
C THR A 38 -1.89 3.30 3.14
N ALA A 39 -1.45 4.13 4.09
CA ALA A 39 -0.15 4.80 4.02
C ALA A 39 0.99 3.80 4.17
N HIS A 40 0.92 2.86 5.14
CA HIS A 40 1.91 1.79 5.28
C HIS A 40 2.03 0.94 4.02
N ALA A 41 0.91 0.51 3.44
CA ALA A 41 0.92 -0.23 2.18
C ALA A 41 1.48 0.59 1.00
N GLY A 42 1.16 1.89 0.94
CA GLY A 42 1.66 2.80 -0.09
C GLY A 42 3.17 3.06 0.03
N ILE A 43 3.67 3.28 1.24
CA ILE A 43 5.09 3.46 1.53
C ILE A 43 5.86 2.17 1.21
N GLY A 44 5.35 1.01 1.60
CA GLY A 44 5.99 -0.26 1.23
C GLY A 44 6.20 -0.42 -0.29
N LEU A 45 5.27 0.08 -1.12
CA LEU A 45 5.47 0.12 -2.58
C LEU A 45 6.60 1.08 -2.99
N VAL A 46 6.65 2.29 -2.42
CA VAL A 46 7.71 3.27 -2.73
C VAL A 46 9.08 2.69 -2.38
N GLU A 47 9.24 2.19 -1.15
CA GLU A 47 10.48 1.64 -0.65
C GLU A 47 10.93 0.40 -1.42
N TYR A 48 9.99 -0.47 -1.80
CA TYR A 48 10.26 -1.62 -2.67
C TYR A 48 10.88 -1.18 -3.99
N TYR A 49 10.26 -0.21 -4.67
CA TYR A 49 10.73 0.24 -5.97
C TYR A 49 12.05 1.01 -5.88
N GLU A 50 12.24 1.85 -4.88
CA GLU A 50 13.50 2.54 -4.63
C GLU A 50 14.64 1.56 -4.36
N ARG A 51 14.42 0.58 -3.48
CA ARG A 51 15.42 -0.43 -3.19
C ARG A 51 15.75 -1.28 -4.40
N LYS A 52 14.74 -1.69 -5.17
CA LYS A 52 14.93 -2.50 -6.36
C LYS A 52 15.63 -1.74 -7.49
N ALA A 53 15.34 -0.46 -7.67
CA ALA A 53 15.92 0.36 -8.72
C ALA A 53 17.34 0.84 -8.40
N PHE A 54 17.61 1.21 -7.15
CA PHE A 54 18.82 1.90 -6.75
C PHE A 54 19.65 1.16 -5.71
N GLY A 55 19.20 0.02 -5.20
CA GLY A 55 19.88 -0.75 -4.15
C GLY A 55 19.92 -0.03 -2.80
N LYS A 56 19.15 1.05 -2.63
CA LYS A 56 19.12 1.84 -1.41
C LYS A 56 17.75 1.75 -0.76
N HIS A 57 17.76 1.55 0.55
CA HIS A 57 16.55 1.69 1.34
C HIS A 57 16.36 3.17 1.68
N ILE A 58 15.16 3.69 1.44
CA ILE A 58 14.67 4.92 2.02
C ILE A 58 13.62 4.54 3.05
N ASP A 59 13.67 5.17 4.18
CA ASP A 59 12.62 5.11 5.18
C ASP A 59 11.71 6.31 4.93
N ALA A 60 10.55 6.07 4.33
CA ALA A 60 9.66 7.13 3.86
C ALA A 60 8.53 7.40 4.86
N SER A 61 8.15 8.67 5.03
CA SER A 61 7.22 9.08 6.06
C SER A 61 5.78 8.60 5.84
N ARG A 62 5.39 7.61 6.61
CA ARG A 62 4.03 7.05 6.65
C ARG A 62 3.02 8.07 7.17
N LEU A 63 3.41 8.84 8.19
CA LEU A 63 2.53 9.85 8.77
C LEU A 63 2.26 11.02 7.81
N PHE A 64 3.29 11.45 7.06
CA PHE A 64 3.13 12.44 5.99
C PHE A 64 2.14 11.97 4.94
N LEU A 65 2.31 10.72 4.44
CA LEU A 65 1.42 10.17 3.44
C LEU A 65 -0.01 10.02 3.97
N TYR A 66 -0.17 9.57 5.22
CA TYR A 66 -1.49 9.46 5.84
C TYR A 66 -2.18 10.83 5.97
N LYS A 67 -1.46 11.86 6.41
CA LYS A 67 -1.99 13.22 6.54
C LYS A 67 -2.37 13.81 5.19
N THR A 68 -1.47 13.75 4.21
CA THR A 68 -1.73 14.32 2.87
C THR A 68 -2.85 13.60 2.13
N THR A 69 -2.99 12.28 2.32
CA THR A 69 -4.13 11.53 1.78
C THR A 69 -5.45 12.02 2.35
N ARG A 70 -5.55 12.21 3.67
CA ARG A 70 -6.78 12.73 4.31
C ARG A 70 -7.07 14.19 3.92
N ASN A 71 -6.04 15.00 3.71
CA ASN A 71 -6.21 16.36 3.20
C ASN A 71 -6.90 16.38 1.83
N LEU A 72 -6.55 15.47 0.92
CA LEU A 72 -7.20 15.36 -0.41
C LEU A 72 -8.70 15.04 -0.34
N ILE A 73 -9.14 14.35 0.69
CA ILE A 73 -10.55 14.02 0.89
C ILE A 73 -11.23 14.91 1.95
N HIS A 74 -10.54 15.99 2.35
CA HIS A 74 -11.04 16.98 3.32
C HIS A 74 -11.45 16.37 4.67
N GLN A 75 -10.76 15.32 5.12
CA GLN A 75 -11.03 14.66 6.39
C GLN A 75 -10.04 15.09 7.49
N LYS A 76 -10.58 15.24 8.69
CA LYS A 76 -9.85 15.46 9.94
C LYS A 76 -10.07 14.31 10.89
N GLY A 77 -9.15 14.13 11.81
CA GLY A 77 -9.20 13.02 12.75
C GLY A 77 -8.73 11.70 12.12
N ASP A 78 -8.73 10.63 12.90
CA ASP A 78 -8.33 9.30 12.45
C ASP A 78 -9.51 8.60 11.75
N THR A 79 -9.66 8.83 10.48
CA THR A 79 -10.79 8.35 9.66
C THR A 79 -10.43 7.18 8.75
N GLY A 80 -9.16 6.73 8.78
CA GLY A 80 -8.63 5.89 7.72
C GLY A 80 -8.48 6.65 6.40
N ALA A 81 -8.21 5.92 5.34
CA ALA A 81 -8.05 6.50 4.00
C ALA A 81 -8.37 5.47 2.90
N TYR A 82 -8.47 5.92 1.65
CA TYR A 82 -8.73 5.07 0.49
C TYR A 82 -7.44 4.79 -0.27
N LEU A 83 -7.25 3.54 -0.72
CA LEU A 83 -6.10 3.11 -1.51
C LEU A 83 -5.83 4.03 -2.72
N ARG A 84 -6.89 4.39 -3.45
CA ARG A 84 -6.76 5.29 -4.60
C ARG A 84 -6.24 6.66 -4.20
N THR A 85 -6.82 7.27 -3.18
CA THR A 85 -6.42 8.60 -2.73
C THR A 85 -4.98 8.60 -2.18
N THR A 86 -4.56 7.51 -1.55
CA THR A 86 -3.16 7.33 -1.13
C THR A 86 -2.21 7.36 -2.34
N MET A 87 -2.57 6.68 -3.43
CA MET A 87 -1.77 6.72 -4.67
C MET A 87 -1.82 8.11 -5.34
N GLU A 88 -2.95 8.79 -5.27
CA GLU A 88 -3.09 10.18 -5.75
C GLU A 88 -2.22 11.14 -4.93
N ALA A 89 -2.15 10.97 -3.60
CA ALA A 89 -1.26 11.75 -2.74
C ALA A 89 0.23 11.53 -3.10
N LEU A 90 0.64 10.29 -3.35
CA LEU A 90 2.00 9.97 -3.80
C LEU A 90 2.37 10.59 -5.16
N ILE A 91 1.40 10.69 -6.09
CA ILE A 91 1.63 11.38 -7.37
C ILE A 91 1.71 12.89 -7.16
N LEU A 92 0.81 13.45 -6.36
CA LEU A 92 0.66 14.89 -6.25
C LEU A 92 1.74 15.52 -5.36
N PHE A 93 2.05 14.89 -4.24
CA PHE A 93 2.96 15.42 -3.22
C PHE A 93 4.27 14.65 -3.13
N GLY A 94 4.28 13.35 -3.49
CA GLY A 94 5.39 12.47 -3.15
C GLY A 94 5.42 12.13 -1.66
N VAL A 95 6.60 11.80 -1.15
CA VAL A 95 6.81 11.50 0.26
C VAL A 95 8.22 11.89 0.70
N PRO A 96 8.40 12.57 1.85
CA PRO A 96 9.73 12.85 2.38
C PRO A 96 10.24 11.64 3.18
N PRO A 97 11.55 11.56 3.47
CA PRO A 97 12.09 10.65 4.46
C PRO A 97 11.43 10.81 5.84
N GLU A 98 11.36 9.69 6.57
CA GLU A 98 10.78 9.58 7.91
C GLU A 98 11.45 10.55 8.90
N GLU A 99 12.76 10.76 8.79
CA GLU A 99 13.52 11.70 9.65
C GLU A 99 12.99 13.13 9.62
N PHE A 100 12.32 13.55 8.53
CA PHE A 100 11.77 14.91 8.41
C PHE A 100 10.33 15.01 8.91
N TRP A 101 9.61 13.91 8.98
CA TRP A 101 8.26 13.82 9.53
C TRP A 101 8.04 12.44 10.16
N PRO A 102 8.57 12.22 11.38
CA PRO A 102 8.57 10.94 12.06
C PRO A 102 7.16 10.38 12.32
N TYR A 103 7.05 9.06 12.41
CA TYR A 103 5.82 8.35 12.76
C TYR A 103 5.53 8.49 14.25
N ASP A 104 5.05 9.66 14.63
CA ASP A 104 4.54 9.98 15.96
C ASP A 104 3.02 10.12 15.86
N ILE A 105 2.30 9.12 16.36
CA ILE A 105 0.84 9.05 16.22
C ILE A 105 0.11 10.23 16.86
N GLU A 106 0.69 10.91 17.84
CA GLU A 106 0.10 12.12 18.43
C GLU A 106 0.07 13.29 17.42
N ASN A 107 0.90 13.23 16.40
CA ASN A 107 1.02 14.25 15.36
C ASN A 107 0.19 13.96 14.11
N TYR A 108 -0.60 12.87 14.09
CA TYR A 108 -1.29 12.38 12.89
C TYR A 108 -2.18 13.43 12.20
N ASP A 109 -2.70 14.40 12.93
CA ASP A 109 -3.58 15.45 12.37
C ASP A 109 -2.88 16.81 12.21
N LYS A 110 -1.62 16.92 12.65
CA LYS A 110 -0.81 18.12 12.42
C LYS A 110 -0.46 18.24 10.93
N GLU A 111 -0.45 19.47 10.44
CA GLU A 111 -0.05 19.75 9.06
C GLU A 111 1.48 19.68 8.93
N PRO A 112 2.02 18.88 7.98
CA PRO A 112 3.45 18.85 7.71
C PRO A 112 3.98 20.21 7.29
N THR A 113 5.26 20.45 7.57
CA THR A 113 5.91 21.73 7.24
C THR A 113 6.04 21.91 5.72
N ALA A 114 6.17 23.16 5.26
CA ALA A 114 6.45 23.46 3.86
C ALA A 114 7.73 22.80 3.36
N PHE A 115 8.73 22.60 4.23
CA PHE A 115 9.94 21.85 3.92
C PHE A 115 9.64 20.40 3.55
N CYS A 116 8.78 19.69 4.33
CA CYS A 116 8.38 18.32 4.03
C CYS A 116 7.71 18.21 2.65
N TYR A 117 6.80 19.11 2.34
CA TYR A 117 6.15 19.16 1.01
C TYR A 117 7.14 19.41 -0.12
N SER A 118 8.07 20.34 0.06
CA SER A 118 9.10 20.65 -0.94
C SER A 118 10.04 19.46 -1.17
N PHE A 119 10.48 18.82 -0.08
CA PHE A 119 11.40 17.68 -0.17
C PHE A 119 10.73 16.44 -0.74
N ALA A 120 9.46 16.20 -0.40
CA ALA A 120 8.67 15.06 -0.86
C ALA A 120 8.61 14.94 -2.39
N GLN A 121 8.71 16.05 -3.12
CA GLN A 121 8.70 16.06 -4.59
C GLN A 121 9.88 15.29 -5.21
N ASN A 122 10.94 15.02 -4.46
CA ASN A 122 12.04 14.17 -4.94
C ASN A 122 11.65 12.69 -5.05
N TYR A 123 10.57 12.28 -4.38
CA TYR A 123 10.10 10.89 -4.31
C TYR A 123 8.62 10.81 -4.72
N GLN A 124 8.29 11.36 -5.88
CA GLN A 124 6.94 11.27 -6.44
C GLN A 124 6.74 9.98 -7.23
N THR A 125 5.58 9.37 -7.07
CA THR A 125 5.11 8.30 -7.95
C THR A 125 4.71 8.89 -9.31
N LEU A 126 5.26 8.37 -10.40
CA LEU A 126 4.95 8.87 -11.74
C LEU A 126 3.56 8.45 -12.22
N GLN A 127 3.15 7.23 -11.88
CA GLN A 127 1.85 6.68 -12.25
C GLN A 127 1.47 5.49 -11.37
N TYR A 128 0.19 5.23 -11.26
CA TYR A 128 -0.33 4.00 -10.69
C TYR A 128 -1.35 3.35 -11.62
N VAL A 129 -1.59 2.07 -11.40
CA VAL A 129 -2.52 1.26 -12.21
C VAL A 129 -3.52 0.58 -11.30
N ARG A 130 -4.79 0.68 -11.65
CA ARG A 130 -5.85 -0.04 -10.97
C ARG A 130 -5.92 -1.47 -11.47
N LEU A 131 -5.83 -2.45 -10.58
CA LEU A 131 -5.87 -3.88 -10.91
C LEU A 131 -7.28 -4.46 -10.88
N ASP A 132 -8.19 -3.94 -10.07
CA ASP A 132 -9.58 -4.38 -10.00
C ASP A 132 -10.37 -3.86 -11.22
N PRO A 133 -11.10 -4.74 -11.92
CA PRO A 133 -11.93 -4.32 -13.05
C PRO A 133 -13.19 -3.58 -12.57
N PRO A 134 -13.81 -2.74 -13.43
CA PRO A 134 -15.02 -1.99 -13.08
C PRO A 134 -16.22 -2.86 -12.65
N LEU A 135 -16.27 -4.12 -13.10
CA LEU A 135 -17.40 -5.04 -12.91
C LEU A 135 -17.28 -5.94 -11.67
N LYS A 136 -16.45 -5.62 -10.70
CA LYS A 136 -16.30 -6.35 -9.41
C LYS A 136 -16.04 -7.87 -9.56
N ASP A 137 -15.36 -8.28 -10.62
CA ASP A 137 -14.96 -9.69 -10.79
C ASP A 137 -13.71 -9.98 -9.94
N THR A 138 -13.92 -10.55 -8.75
CA THR A 138 -12.86 -10.87 -7.80
C THR A 138 -11.85 -11.89 -8.34
N ARG A 139 -12.27 -12.80 -9.23
CA ARG A 139 -11.37 -13.78 -9.86
C ARG A 139 -10.38 -13.08 -10.79
N GLN A 140 -10.87 -12.14 -11.58
CA GLN A 140 -10.00 -11.32 -12.44
C GLN A 140 -9.06 -10.44 -11.64
N THR A 141 -9.53 -9.87 -10.53
CA THR A 141 -8.66 -9.08 -9.63
C THR A 141 -7.52 -9.92 -9.09
N LEU A 142 -7.83 -11.11 -8.55
CA LEU A 142 -6.81 -12.04 -8.04
C LEU A 142 -5.82 -12.45 -9.13
N GLN A 143 -6.33 -12.77 -10.34
CA GLN A 143 -5.47 -13.12 -11.48
C GLN A 143 -4.52 -11.98 -11.86
N ARG A 144 -5.00 -10.73 -11.86
CA ARG A 144 -4.18 -9.55 -12.15
C ARG A 144 -3.12 -9.31 -11.08
N ILE A 145 -3.47 -9.45 -9.80
CA ILE A 145 -2.49 -9.36 -8.70
C ILE A 145 -1.39 -10.42 -8.90
N LYS A 146 -1.75 -11.69 -9.10
CA LYS A 146 -0.78 -12.77 -9.34
C LYS A 146 0.11 -12.50 -10.56
N THR A 147 -0.47 -11.96 -11.64
CA THR A 147 0.29 -11.60 -12.84
C THR A 147 1.31 -10.48 -12.57
N ASN A 148 0.92 -9.46 -11.78
CA ASN A 148 1.84 -8.39 -11.39
C ASN A 148 2.96 -8.91 -10.49
N LEU A 149 2.64 -9.74 -9.49
CA LEU A 149 3.65 -10.37 -8.64
C LEU A 149 4.64 -11.20 -9.45
N ALA A 150 4.16 -12.02 -10.41
CA ALA A 150 5.01 -12.80 -11.31
C ALA A 150 5.91 -11.92 -12.21
N ALA A 151 5.52 -10.68 -12.44
CA ALA A 151 6.33 -9.66 -13.13
C ALA A 151 7.21 -8.83 -12.15
N SER A 152 7.36 -9.27 -10.92
CA SER A 152 8.09 -8.57 -9.85
C SER A 152 7.53 -7.16 -9.56
N MET A 153 6.23 -7.01 -9.64
CA MET A 153 5.50 -5.79 -9.32
C MET A 153 4.54 -6.06 -8.15
N PRO A 154 4.87 -5.63 -6.92
CA PRO A 154 3.99 -5.74 -5.77
C PRO A 154 2.72 -4.91 -5.97
N ALA A 155 1.69 -5.23 -5.19
CA ALA A 155 0.41 -4.55 -5.29
C ALA A 155 -0.19 -4.30 -3.91
N MET A 156 -0.60 -3.07 -3.61
CA MET A 156 -1.43 -2.82 -2.44
C MET A 156 -2.88 -3.22 -2.71
N PHE A 157 -3.53 -3.81 -1.73
CA PHE A 157 -4.94 -4.17 -1.80
C PHE A 157 -5.63 -4.05 -0.44
N GLY A 158 -6.95 -3.92 -0.49
CA GLY A 158 -7.78 -3.88 0.71
C GLY A 158 -8.60 -5.16 0.84
N PHE A 159 -8.87 -5.55 2.06
CA PHE A 159 -9.75 -6.66 2.39
C PHE A 159 -10.61 -6.35 3.62
N SER A 160 -11.71 -7.09 3.75
CA SER A 160 -12.54 -7.01 4.95
C SER A 160 -11.91 -7.79 6.09
N VAL A 161 -11.81 -7.18 7.24
CA VAL A 161 -11.34 -7.81 8.48
C VAL A 161 -12.52 -8.40 9.22
N TYR A 162 -12.41 -9.66 9.63
CA TYR A 162 -13.39 -10.38 10.41
C TYR A 162 -12.83 -10.77 11.78
N ASP A 163 -13.68 -11.19 12.72
CA ASP A 163 -13.27 -11.59 14.07
C ASP A 163 -12.18 -12.67 14.07
N SER A 164 -12.18 -13.54 13.04
CA SER A 164 -11.18 -14.59 12.84
C SER A 164 -9.75 -14.08 12.64
N ILE A 165 -9.55 -12.78 12.40
CA ILE A 165 -8.19 -12.22 12.31
C ILE A 165 -7.39 -12.43 13.62
N SER A 166 -8.08 -12.45 14.77
CA SER A 166 -7.47 -12.73 16.07
C SER A 166 -6.93 -14.17 16.21
N GLN A 167 -7.28 -15.06 15.28
CA GLN A 167 -6.84 -16.44 15.23
C GLN A 167 -5.65 -16.66 14.26
N ALA A 168 -5.01 -15.58 13.82
CA ALA A 168 -3.80 -15.71 13.02
C ALA A 168 -2.74 -16.54 13.76
N ASP A 169 -2.12 -17.49 13.07
CA ASP A 169 -1.04 -18.30 13.63
C ASP A 169 0.29 -17.52 13.67
N ASP A 170 1.32 -18.12 14.29
CA ASP A 170 2.66 -17.52 14.40
C ASP A 170 3.33 -17.27 13.03
N ASN A 171 2.79 -17.84 11.95
CA ASN A 171 3.23 -17.60 10.59
C ASN A 171 2.37 -16.54 9.86
N GLY A 172 1.46 -15.88 10.57
CA GLY A 172 0.56 -14.86 10.02
C GLY A 172 -0.57 -15.42 9.15
N ARG A 173 -0.90 -16.71 9.25
CA ARG A 173 -2.01 -17.32 8.51
C ARG A 173 -3.32 -16.99 9.20
N ILE A 174 -4.17 -16.25 8.50
CA ILE A 174 -5.49 -15.87 8.96
C ILE A 174 -6.50 -16.91 8.45
N PRO A 175 -7.33 -17.51 9.32
CA PRO A 175 -8.39 -18.42 8.87
C PRO A 175 -9.37 -17.73 7.92
N PHE A 176 -9.95 -18.51 7.00
CA PHE A 176 -11.04 -18.01 6.17
C PHE A 176 -12.27 -17.77 7.05
N PRO A 177 -12.95 -16.62 6.94
CA PRO A 177 -14.06 -16.28 7.82
C PRO A 177 -15.23 -17.27 7.68
N ALA A 178 -15.85 -17.62 8.80
CA ALA A 178 -17.02 -18.47 8.85
C ALA A 178 -18.25 -17.73 8.30
N LYS A 179 -19.26 -18.50 7.83
CA LYS A 179 -20.52 -17.91 7.37
C LYS A 179 -21.23 -17.18 8.52
N GLY A 180 -21.51 -15.90 8.31
CA GLY A 180 -22.17 -15.04 9.30
C GLY A 180 -21.24 -14.40 10.33
N GLU A 181 -19.93 -14.56 10.16
CA GLU A 181 -18.95 -13.91 11.01
C GLU A 181 -19.01 -12.39 10.88
N LYS A 182 -18.75 -11.68 11.97
CA LYS A 182 -18.85 -10.22 12.02
C LYS A 182 -17.67 -9.56 11.29
N VAL A 183 -17.98 -8.60 10.45
CA VAL A 183 -16.97 -7.69 9.87
C VAL A 183 -16.59 -6.64 10.90
N LEU A 184 -15.30 -6.51 11.19
CA LEU A 184 -14.74 -5.50 12.09
C LEU A 184 -14.40 -4.20 11.36
N GLY A 185 -13.99 -4.29 10.09
CA GLY A 185 -13.60 -3.12 9.32
C GLY A 185 -12.94 -3.49 8.00
N GLY A 186 -12.18 -2.54 7.43
CA GLY A 186 -11.31 -2.74 6.29
C GLY A 186 -9.86 -2.58 6.68
N HIS A 187 -8.98 -3.29 5.98
CA HIS A 187 -7.53 -3.16 6.16
C HIS A 187 -6.85 -3.13 4.80
N ALA A 188 -5.69 -2.49 4.73
CA ALA A 188 -4.88 -2.40 3.53
C ALA A 188 -3.49 -2.94 3.80
N ILE A 189 -3.01 -3.79 2.90
CA ILE A 189 -1.66 -4.38 2.93
C ILE A 189 -1.04 -4.42 1.55
N MET A 190 0.24 -4.76 1.49
CA MET A 190 0.98 -4.99 0.25
C MET A 190 1.16 -6.49 0.02
N ALA A 191 0.79 -6.96 -1.16
CA ALA A 191 1.11 -8.30 -1.65
C ALA A 191 2.52 -8.30 -2.26
N VAL A 192 3.34 -9.27 -1.84
CA VAL A 192 4.74 -9.45 -2.28
C VAL A 192 5.08 -10.89 -2.59
#